data_c0f579f766fd7cd76c6627f64d4f7784
#
_entry.id   c0f579f766fd7cd76c6627f64d4f7784
#
_cell.length_a   1.000
_cell.length_b   1.000
_cell.length_c   1.000
_cell.angle_alpha   90.00
_cell.angle_beta   90.00
_cell.angle_gamma   90.00
#
_symmetry.space_group_name_H-M   'P 1'
#
loop_
_entity.id
_entity.type
_entity.pdbx_description
1 polymer ?
#
loop_
_entity_poly.entity_id
_entity_poly.type
_entity_poly.pdbx_seq_one_letter_code
_entity_poly.pdbx_strand_id
1 'polypeptide(L)'
;MKEQKSLNNNSLDAFLGGKIFLYQPINGYRANTDSILLASAVEARAGQSILELGCGVGTVVFSLLARVPELKVVGVELQKRYAELAKINAEYNNFKVTILECDLISIPSGFKNKKYDYVIFNP
;
A
#
# COMPACT_ATOMS: atom_id res chain seq x y z
N MET A 1 15.89 -11.68 13.92
CA MET A 1 15.57 -11.49 12.52
C MET A 1 14.73 -10.26 12.32
N LYS A 2 15.02 -9.48 11.29
CA LYS A 2 14.39 -8.19 11.01
C LYS A 2 12.87 -8.30 10.83
N GLU A 3 12.43 -9.31 10.10
CA GLU A 3 11.02 -9.59 9.83
C GLU A 3 10.24 -9.93 11.11
N GLN A 4 10.81 -10.79 11.94
CA GLN A 4 10.22 -11.17 13.23
C GLN A 4 10.07 -9.94 14.14
N LYS A 5 11.05 -9.04 14.14
CA LYS A 5 11.04 -7.82 14.93
C LYS A 5 9.93 -6.87 14.45
N SER A 6 9.71 -6.78 13.13
CA SER A 6 8.66 -5.95 12.55
C SER A 6 7.25 -6.45 12.89
N LEU A 7 7.07 -7.77 13.10
CA LEU A 7 5.77 -8.35 13.41
C LEU A 7 5.40 -8.29 14.89
N ASN A 8 6.37 -8.22 15.79
CA ASN A 8 6.14 -8.30 17.24
C ASN A 8 5.28 -7.17 17.82
N ASN A 9 5.30 -5.97 17.22
CA ASN A 9 4.56 -4.80 17.69
C ASN A 9 3.40 -4.45 16.75
N ASN A 10 2.93 -5.43 15.99
CA ASN A 10 1.89 -5.23 14.99
C ASN A 10 0.78 -6.25 15.16
N SER A 11 -0.42 -5.88 14.74
CA SER A 11 -1.54 -6.80 14.63
C SER A 11 -1.77 -7.19 13.18
N LEU A 12 -2.29 -8.38 12.96
CA LEU A 12 -2.74 -8.83 11.64
C LEU A 12 -4.26 -8.74 11.62
N ASP A 13 -4.77 -7.84 10.80
CA ASP A 13 -6.20 -7.51 10.78
C ASP A 13 -6.82 -7.80 9.41
N ALA A 14 -8.06 -8.28 9.43
CA ALA A 14 -8.80 -8.57 8.20
C ALA A 14 -9.56 -7.33 7.73
N PHE A 15 -9.60 -7.14 6.42
CA PHE A 15 -10.35 -6.07 5.77
C PHE A 15 -11.16 -6.64 4.62
N LEU A 16 -12.20 -5.92 4.20
CA LEU A 16 -13.06 -6.30 3.07
C LEU A 16 -13.64 -7.71 3.22
N GLY A 17 -14.14 -8.02 4.41
CA GLY A 17 -14.73 -9.33 4.68
C GLY A 17 -13.73 -10.49 4.62
N GLY A 18 -12.46 -10.21 4.93
CA GLY A 18 -11.41 -11.22 4.90
C GLY A 18 -10.74 -11.40 3.54
N LYS A 19 -11.00 -10.51 2.59
CA LYS A 19 -10.35 -10.57 1.26
C LYS A 19 -8.89 -10.17 1.31
N ILE A 20 -8.51 -9.31 2.26
CA ILE A 20 -7.12 -8.94 2.51
C ILE A 20 -6.85 -8.97 4.01
N PHE A 21 -5.60 -9.19 4.35
CA PHE A 21 -5.11 -9.15 5.72
C PHE A 21 -3.92 -8.22 5.76
N LEU A 22 -3.89 -7.28 6.69
CA LEU A 22 -2.82 -6.31 6.80
C LEU A 22 -2.19 -6.34 8.18
N TYR A 23 -0.87 -6.48 8.22
CA TYR A 23 -0.10 -6.15 9.41
C TYR A 23 -0.07 -4.64 9.55
N GLN A 24 -0.42 -4.15 10.72
CA GLN A 24 -0.38 -2.73 11.02
C GLN A 24 0.09 -2.52 12.47
N PRO A 25 0.70 -1.36 12.76
CA PRO A 25 1.22 -1.11 14.09
C PRO A 25 0.08 -1.09 15.12
N ILE A 26 0.33 -1.65 16.29
CA ILE A 26 -0.61 -1.55 17.43
C ILE A 26 -0.67 -0.08 17.86
N ASN A 27 0.50 0.59 17.88
CA ASN A 27 0.63 2.01 18.16
C ASN A 27 1.07 2.76 16.91
N GLY A 28 0.45 3.89 16.63
CA GLY A 28 0.73 4.71 15.45
C GLY A 28 -0.44 4.72 14.49
N TYR A 29 -0.17 5.08 13.23
CA TYR A 29 -1.22 5.15 12.22
C TYR A 29 -1.75 3.76 11.87
N ARG A 30 -3.06 3.65 11.88
CA ARG A 30 -3.77 2.42 11.51
C ARG A 30 -4.79 2.71 10.43
N ALA A 31 -5.09 1.69 9.62
CA ALA A 31 -6.10 1.79 8.58
C ALA A 31 -7.47 2.10 9.19
N ASN A 32 -8.25 2.90 8.49
CA ASN A 32 -9.57 3.31 8.92
C ASN A 32 -10.57 3.26 7.75
N THR A 33 -11.82 3.61 8.04
CA THR A 33 -12.89 3.64 7.05
C THR A 33 -12.57 4.58 5.88
N ASP A 34 -11.88 5.70 6.13
CA ASP A 34 -11.55 6.67 5.09
C ASP A 34 -10.65 6.07 4.01
N SER A 35 -9.69 5.22 4.39
CA SER A 35 -8.82 4.51 3.44
C SER A 35 -9.62 3.57 2.54
N ILE A 36 -10.57 2.85 3.12
CA ILE A 36 -11.44 1.93 2.38
C ILE A 36 -12.38 2.70 1.45
N LEU A 37 -12.94 3.82 1.91
CA LEU A 37 -13.79 4.68 1.09
C LEU A 37 -13.02 5.29 -0.08
N LEU A 38 -11.78 5.73 0.17
CA LEU A 38 -10.92 6.25 -0.89
C LEU A 38 -10.67 5.18 -1.96
N ALA A 39 -10.35 3.96 -1.54
CA ALA A 39 -10.16 2.85 -2.47
C ALA A 39 -11.43 2.59 -3.30
N SER A 40 -12.60 2.64 -2.66
CA SER A 40 -13.87 2.39 -3.36
C SER A 40 -14.22 3.47 -4.37
N ALA A 41 -13.70 4.69 -4.19
CA ALA A 41 -13.94 5.81 -5.09
C ALA A 41 -13.06 5.75 -6.35
N VAL A 42 -12.01 4.94 -6.38
CA VAL A 42 -11.11 4.83 -7.53
C VAL A 42 -11.64 3.74 -8.47
N GLU A 43 -12.08 4.16 -9.66
CA GLU A 43 -12.65 3.25 -10.67
C GLU A 43 -11.57 2.72 -11.61
N ALA A 44 -10.53 2.14 -11.06
CA ALA A 44 -9.43 1.62 -11.85
C ALA A 44 -9.80 0.30 -12.53
N ARG A 45 -9.28 0.08 -13.72
CA ARG A 45 -9.52 -1.09 -14.55
C ARG A 45 -8.25 -1.93 -14.72
N ALA A 46 -8.44 -3.20 -15.02
CA ALA A 46 -7.33 -4.13 -15.28
C ALA A 46 -6.29 -3.53 -16.24
N GLY A 47 -5.02 -3.64 -15.89
CA GLY A 47 -3.90 -3.13 -16.68
C GLY A 47 -3.55 -1.68 -16.45
N GLN A 48 -4.39 -0.92 -15.77
CA GLN A 48 -4.09 0.47 -15.45
C GLN A 48 -3.03 0.58 -14.35
N SER A 49 -2.35 1.72 -14.30
CA SER A 49 -1.26 1.99 -13.37
C SER A 49 -1.69 2.99 -12.30
N ILE A 50 -1.25 2.72 -11.08
CA ILE A 50 -1.58 3.53 -9.91
C ILE A 50 -0.30 3.87 -9.17
N LEU A 51 -0.17 5.13 -8.79
CA LEU A 51 0.85 5.60 -7.87
C LEU A 51 0.16 6.12 -6.62
N GLU A 52 0.48 5.56 -5.46
CA GLU A 52 0.04 6.12 -4.18
C GLU A 52 1.20 6.79 -3.48
N LEU A 53 1.04 8.07 -3.16
CA LEU A 53 1.98 8.87 -2.40
C LEU A 53 1.60 8.80 -0.92
N GLY A 54 2.50 8.30 -0.09
CA GLY A 54 2.23 8.08 1.32
C GLY A 54 1.37 6.82 1.52
N CYS A 55 1.80 5.68 0.99
CA CYS A 55 0.96 4.48 0.99
C CYS A 55 0.79 3.81 2.36
N GLY A 56 1.61 4.18 3.35
CA GLY A 56 1.55 3.57 4.66
C GLY A 56 1.75 2.06 4.59
N VAL A 57 0.90 1.31 5.28
CA VAL A 57 0.95 -0.16 5.26
C VAL A 57 0.28 -0.78 4.03
N GLY A 58 -0.28 0.06 3.14
CA GLY A 58 -0.81 -0.36 1.85
C GLY A 58 -2.33 -0.52 1.79
N THR A 59 -3.07 0.00 2.74
CA THR A 59 -4.53 -0.21 2.84
C THR A 59 -5.28 0.12 1.55
N VAL A 60 -5.01 1.29 0.96
CA VAL A 60 -5.72 1.73 -0.25
C VAL A 60 -5.34 0.86 -1.44
N VAL A 61 -4.04 0.72 -1.72
CA VAL A 61 -3.58 -0.02 -2.91
C VAL A 61 -3.91 -1.50 -2.84
N PHE A 62 -3.86 -2.11 -1.65
CA PHE A 62 -4.19 -3.53 -1.51
C PHE A 62 -5.70 -3.77 -1.60
N SER A 63 -6.52 -2.81 -1.13
CA SER A 63 -7.96 -2.85 -1.34
C SER A 63 -8.31 -2.79 -2.84
N LEU A 64 -7.59 -1.95 -3.59
CA LEU A 64 -7.74 -1.88 -5.05
C LEU A 64 -7.32 -3.18 -5.72
N LEU A 65 -6.19 -3.74 -5.34
CA LEU A 65 -5.69 -5.00 -5.89
C LEU A 65 -6.57 -6.19 -5.55
N ALA A 66 -7.24 -6.17 -4.40
CA ALA A 66 -8.21 -7.20 -4.06
C ALA A 66 -9.40 -7.20 -5.03
N ARG A 67 -9.79 -6.01 -5.51
CA ARG A 67 -10.88 -5.86 -6.47
C ARG A 67 -10.41 -6.05 -7.92
N VAL A 68 -9.22 -5.54 -8.26
CA VAL A 68 -8.66 -5.59 -9.60
C VAL A 68 -7.20 -6.04 -9.53
N PRO A 69 -6.95 -7.36 -9.52
CA PRO A 69 -5.59 -7.90 -9.33
C PRO A 69 -4.60 -7.53 -10.43
N GLU A 70 -5.07 -7.16 -11.62
CA GLU A 70 -4.23 -6.83 -12.77
C GLU A 70 -3.71 -5.39 -12.76
N LEU A 71 -3.96 -4.61 -11.72
CA LEU A 71 -3.43 -3.25 -11.60
C LEU A 71 -1.92 -3.27 -11.44
N LYS A 72 -1.27 -2.25 -12.01
CA LYS A 72 0.17 -2.01 -11.87
C LYS A 72 0.35 -0.92 -10.80
N VAL A 73 0.84 -1.30 -9.64
CA VAL A 73 0.85 -0.41 -8.47
C VAL A 73 2.27 -0.08 -8.04
N VAL A 74 2.49 1.21 -7.81
CA VAL A 74 3.68 1.74 -7.13
C VAL A 74 3.19 2.50 -5.90
N GLY A 75 3.69 2.15 -4.73
CA GLY A 75 3.47 2.90 -3.50
C GLY A 75 4.76 3.55 -3.03
N VAL A 76 4.66 4.78 -2.56
CA VAL A 76 5.80 5.51 -1.99
C VAL A 76 5.51 5.80 -0.53
N GLU A 77 6.44 5.46 0.35
CA GLU A 77 6.31 5.69 1.78
C GLU A 77 7.64 6.17 2.35
N LEU A 78 7.61 7.30 3.07
CA LEU A 78 8.79 7.90 3.67
C LEU A 78 9.28 7.12 4.88
N GLN A 79 8.36 6.65 5.73
CA GLN A 79 8.71 6.01 7.00
C GLN A 79 9.05 4.55 6.78
N LYS A 80 10.27 4.19 7.14
CA LYS A 80 10.81 2.83 7.00
C LYS A 80 9.88 1.77 7.61
N ARG A 81 9.36 2.05 8.81
CA ARG A 81 8.45 1.14 9.52
C ARG A 81 7.23 0.76 8.69
N TYR A 82 6.58 1.76 8.08
CA TYR A 82 5.39 1.52 7.27
C TYR A 82 5.74 0.92 5.90
N ALA A 83 6.82 1.36 5.29
CA ALA A 83 7.26 0.79 4.02
C ALA A 83 7.57 -0.71 4.15
N GLU A 84 8.23 -1.12 5.23
CA GLU A 84 8.52 -2.53 5.51
C GLU A 84 7.22 -3.32 5.69
N LEU A 85 6.25 -2.77 6.43
CA LEU A 85 4.95 -3.42 6.60
C LEU A 85 4.20 -3.55 5.29
N ALA A 86 4.26 -2.52 4.43
CA ALA A 86 3.64 -2.60 3.11
C ALA A 86 4.22 -3.74 2.28
N LYS A 87 5.53 -3.93 2.31
CA LYS A 87 6.20 -5.03 1.61
C LYS A 87 5.78 -6.39 2.17
N ILE A 88 5.71 -6.52 3.48
CA ILE A 88 5.24 -7.74 4.16
C ILE A 88 3.78 -8.03 3.77
N ASN A 89 2.93 -7.00 3.77
CA ASN A 89 1.53 -7.13 3.41
C ASN A 89 1.35 -7.55 1.95
N ALA A 90 2.18 -7.04 1.04
CA ALA A 90 2.16 -7.44 -0.35
C ALA A 90 2.45 -8.94 -0.49
N GLU A 91 3.47 -9.44 0.18
CA GLU A 91 3.82 -10.87 0.19
C GLU A 91 2.71 -11.71 0.80
N TYR A 92 2.20 -11.28 1.95
CA TYR A 92 1.16 -12.04 2.66
C TYR A 92 -0.10 -12.24 1.83
N ASN A 93 -0.47 -11.21 1.07
CA ASN A 93 -1.66 -11.25 0.21
C ASN A 93 -1.38 -11.69 -1.23
N ASN A 94 -0.15 -12.04 -1.56
CA ASN A 94 0.29 -12.44 -2.90
C ASN A 94 0.06 -11.35 -3.96
N PHE A 95 0.29 -10.10 -3.61
CA PHE A 95 0.18 -8.98 -4.56
C PHE A 95 1.54 -8.59 -5.11
N LYS A 96 1.60 -8.35 -6.42
CA LYS A 96 2.77 -7.78 -7.08
C LYS A 96 2.67 -6.27 -7.05
N VAL A 97 3.52 -5.63 -6.26
CA VAL A 97 3.60 -4.18 -6.15
C VAL A 97 5.05 -3.75 -6.00
N THR A 98 5.33 -2.51 -6.37
CA THR A 98 6.60 -1.88 -6.05
C THR A 98 6.36 -0.90 -4.90
N ILE A 99 7.04 -1.13 -3.79
CA ILE A 99 7.02 -0.21 -2.65
C ILE A 99 8.37 0.49 -2.58
N LEU A 100 8.35 1.81 -2.70
CA LEU A 100 9.55 2.65 -2.62
C LEU A 100 9.58 3.33 -1.26
N GLU A 101 10.65 3.07 -0.50
CA GLU A 101 10.91 3.77 0.74
C GLU A 101 11.74 5.01 0.42
N CYS A 102 11.09 6.14 0.26
CA CYS A 102 11.79 7.40 -0.04
C CYS A 102 10.90 8.61 0.23
N ASP A 103 11.51 9.78 0.25
CA ASP A 103 10.80 11.06 0.27
C ASP A 103 10.15 11.30 -1.09
N LEU A 104 9.02 12.00 -1.11
CA LEU A 104 8.30 12.35 -2.34
C LEU A 104 9.15 13.18 -3.30
N ILE A 105 10.07 13.98 -2.78
CA ILE A 105 10.98 14.80 -3.60
C ILE A 105 12.16 14.00 -4.13
N SER A 106 12.37 12.79 -3.68
CA SER A 106 13.50 11.93 -4.03
C SER A 106 13.08 10.66 -4.78
N ILE A 107 11.90 10.65 -5.37
CA ILE A 107 11.42 9.49 -6.15
C ILE A 107 12.37 9.29 -7.34
N PRO A 108 12.89 8.06 -7.55
CA PRO A 108 13.77 7.77 -8.68
C PRO A 108 13.12 8.14 -10.01
N SER A 109 13.90 8.68 -10.94
CA SER A 109 13.41 9.20 -12.22
C SER A 109 12.63 8.18 -13.03
N GLY A 110 12.99 6.90 -12.97
CA GLY A 110 12.27 5.84 -13.65
C GLY A 110 10.83 5.67 -13.21
N PHE A 111 10.51 6.08 -11.98
CA PHE A 111 9.14 6.08 -11.44
C PHE A 111 8.50 7.45 -11.53
N LYS A 112 9.27 8.51 -11.27
CA LYS A 112 8.78 9.89 -11.27
C LYS A 112 8.32 10.34 -12.66
N ASN A 113 9.04 9.98 -13.70
CA ASN A 113 8.76 10.39 -15.07
C ASN A 113 7.77 9.47 -15.79
N LYS A 114 7.36 8.39 -15.15
CA LYS A 114 6.36 7.49 -15.69
C LYS A 114 4.97 8.12 -15.59
N LYS A 115 4.13 7.88 -16.58
CA LYS A 115 2.73 8.31 -16.54
C LYS A 115 1.90 7.24 -15.83
N TYR A 116 1.04 7.69 -14.92
CA TYR A 116 0.12 6.83 -14.18
C TYR A 116 -1.31 7.18 -14.54
N ASP A 117 -2.18 6.19 -14.58
CA ASP A 117 -3.61 6.42 -14.82
C ASP A 117 -4.27 7.09 -13.61
N TYR A 118 -3.81 6.74 -12.41
CA TYR A 118 -4.27 7.35 -11.16
C TYR A 118 -3.09 7.68 -10.27
N VAL A 119 -3.15 8.85 -9.65
CA VAL A 119 -2.25 9.23 -8.57
C VAL A 119 -3.11 9.48 -7.34
N ILE A 120 -2.84 8.77 -6.28
CA ILE A 120 -3.62 8.81 -5.04
C ILE A 120 -2.76 9.40 -3.94
N PHE A 121 -3.32 10.31 -3.18
CA PHE A 121 -2.68 10.89 -2.02
C PHE A 121 -3.66 10.88 -0.85
N ASN A 122 -3.33 10.15 0.19
CA ASN A 122 -4.14 10.08 1.42
C ASN A 122 -3.30 10.67 2.56
N PRO A 123 -3.46 11.96 2.84
CA PRO A 123 -2.64 12.64 3.86
C PRO A 123 -2.92 12.13 5.28
#